data_23fc1991754c8e94bd95507546a7c6cb
#
_entry.id   23fc1991754c8e94bd95507546a7c6cb
#
_cell.length_a   1.000
_cell.length_b   1.000
_cell.length_c   1.000
_cell.angle_alpha   90.00
_cell.angle_beta   90.00
_cell.angle_gamma   90.00
#
_symmetry.space_group_name_H-M   'P 1'
#
loop_
_entity.id
_entity.type
_entity.pdbx_description
1 polymer ?
#
loop_
_entity_poly.entity_id
_entity_poly.type
_entity_poly.pdbx_seq_one_letter_code
_entity_poly.pdbx_strand_id
1 'polypeptide(L)'
;MNHPNRFAVLAALLVSLASAASAQSAQPRVVATNTWTAALATAAGAQQVVTLAPADLRHPAEYELKPSDIAVLQDADLIVYTGFETMAKRLADTAGSRKIKMVQIDADYSMKTLQASIQAIAAVLGTSDQAAASLKALRDYLDGWRAELRASGVYGAPILVHVFQEPLMEELGFTVKGVFGPAPLEATDITKLSAQKVDYIIDNWHNEAAAPLLETVKGARFASLINFPGPDGTVTLLDVLKDDHDRLKAAR
;
A
#
# COMPACT_ATOMS: atom_id res chain seq x y z
N MET A 1 -8.17 3.10 92.22
CA MET A 1 -8.73 4.02 91.22
C MET A 1 -8.17 3.61 89.82
N ASN A 2 -9.02 2.95 89.06
CA ASN A 2 -8.64 2.22 87.85
C ASN A 2 -8.72 3.10 86.60
N HIS A 3 -7.68 3.14 85.83
CA HIS A 3 -7.74 3.63 84.47
C HIS A 3 -7.76 2.45 83.50
N PRO A 4 -8.72 2.34 82.56
CA PRO A 4 -8.68 1.31 81.55
C PRO A 4 -7.85 1.77 80.32
N ASN A 5 -6.93 0.91 79.95
CA ASN A 5 -6.14 0.95 78.73
C ASN A 5 -7.03 0.88 77.48
N ARG A 6 -6.91 1.84 76.63
CA ARG A 6 -7.48 1.81 75.30
C ARG A 6 -6.43 1.31 74.30
N PHE A 7 -6.48 0.03 73.95
CA PHE A 7 -5.74 -0.50 72.84
C PHE A 7 -6.47 -0.07 71.51
N ALA A 8 -5.84 0.83 70.81
CA ALA A 8 -6.25 1.18 69.44
C ALA A 8 -5.72 0.09 68.51
N VAL A 9 -6.63 -0.72 67.97
CA VAL A 9 -6.31 -1.67 66.89
C VAL A 9 -6.24 -0.90 65.61
N LEU A 10 -5.02 -0.69 65.10
CA LEU A 10 -4.76 -0.12 63.77
C LEU A 10 -4.92 -1.26 62.74
N ALA A 11 -6.07 -1.38 62.12
CA ALA A 11 -6.26 -2.29 60.99
C ALA A 11 -5.54 -1.68 59.78
N ALA A 12 -4.37 -2.20 59.43
CA ALA A 12 -3.66 -1.88 58.19
C ALA A 12 -4.39 -2.54 57.02
N LEU A 13 -5.11 -1.73 56.26
CA LEU A 13 -5.70 -2.12 54.96
C LEU A 13 -4.58 -2.20 53.92
N LEU A 14 -4.01 -3.38 53.70
CA LEU A 14 -3.13 -3.67 52.58
C LEU A 14 -3.97 -3.70 51.30
N VAL A 15 -4.07 -2.58 50.65
CA VAL A 15 -4.56 -2.51 49.27
C VAL A 15 -3.48 -3.09 48.36
N SER A 16 -3.63 -4.37 48.01
CA SER A 16 -2.83 -5.03 46.98
C SER A 16 -3.24 -4.41 45.62
N LEU A 17 -2.47 -3.42 45.13
CA LEU A 17 -2.48 -3.07 43.73
C LEU A 17 -1.93 -4.26 42.93
N ALA A 18 -2.81 -5.15 42.53
CA ALA A 18 -2.50 -6.08 41.46
C ALA A 18 -2.26 -5.26 40.18
N SER A 19 -1.00 -4.91 39.93
CA SER A 19 -0.57 -4.44 38.59
C SER A 19 -0.87 -5.59 37.65
N ALA A 20 -2.00 -5.48 36.91
CA ALA A 20 -2.22 -6.26 35.74
C ALA A 20 -1.16 -5.81 34.72
N ALA A 21 0.02 -6.41 34.79
CA ALA A 21 0.95 -6.40 33.68
C ALA A 21 0.21 -7.06 32.51
N SER A 22 -0.42 -6.25 31.68
CA SER A 22 -0.88 -6.70 30.36
C SER A 22 0.35 -7.31 29.72
N ALA A 23 0.39 -8.64 29.64
CA ALA A 23 1.37 -9.34 28.85
C ALA A 23 1.17 -8.81 27.42
N GLN A 24 2.02 -7.88 27.01
CA GLN A 24 2.03 -7.35 25.66
C GLN A 24 2.41 -8.53 24.79
N SER A 25 1.40 -9.18 24.19
CA SER A 25 1.64 -10.26 23.26
C SER A 25 2.64 -9.72 22.23
N ALA A 26 3.72 -10.47 22.00
CA ALA A 26 4.70 -10.11 21.00
C ALA A 26 3.95 -9.79 19.69
N GLN A 27 4.21 -8.61 19.13
CA GLN A 27 3.53 -8.19 17.91
C GLN A 27 3.89 -9.16 16.78
N PRO A 28 2.89 -9.62 15.98
CA PRO A 28 3.15 -10.54 14.89
C PRO A 28 4.19 -9.99 13.93
N ARG A 29 5.18 -10.82 13.58
CA ARG A 29 6.18 -10.51 12.58
C ARG A 29 5.61 -10.77 11.19
N VAL A 30 5.39 -9.71 10.44
CA VAL A 30 4.86 -9.76 9.08
C VAL A 30 6.01 -9.72 8.08
N VAL A 31 6.02 -10.66 7.14
CA VAL A 31 6.91 -10.63 5.98
C VAL A 31 6.10 -10.24 4.75
N ALA A 32 6.54 -9.19 4.09
CA ALA A 32 5.96 -8.65 2.86
C ALA A 32 6.86 -8.95 1.66
N THR A 33 6.29 -9.32 0.53
CA THR A 33 7.07 -9.68 -0.66
C THR A 33 7.78 -8.47 -1.29
N ASN A 34 7.15 -7.29 -1.19
CA ASN A 34 7.66 -6.04 -1.76
C ASN A 34 7.15 -4.83 -0.96
N THR A 35 7.55 -3.64 -1.36
CA THR A 35 7.18 -2.39 -0.68
C THR A 35 5.67 -2.09 -0.71
N TRP A 36 4.95 -2.52 -1.76
CA TRP A 36 3.49 -2.40 -1.83
C TRP A 36 2.81 -3.24 -0.73
N THR A 37 3.16 -4.53 -0.66
CA THR A 37 2.59 -5.42 0.35
C THR A 37 2.99 -5.00 1.77
N ALA A 38 4.19 -4.42 1.94
CA ALA A 38 4.63 -3.84 3.21
C ALA A 38 3.80 -2.62 3.62
N ALA A 39 3.52 -1.72 2.69
CA ALA A 39 2.69 -0.54 2.94
C ALA A 39 1.25 -0.92 3.30
N LEU A 40 0.67 -1.93 2.64
CA LEU A 40 -0.65 -2.46 2.98
C LEU A 40 -0.67 -3.13 4.36
N ALA A 41 0.36 -3.91 4.69
CA ALA A 41 0.49 -4.51 6.03
C ALA A 41 0.60 -3.44 7.12
N THR A 42 1.39 -2.38 6.87
CA THR A 42 1.50 -1.24 7.79
C THR A 42 0.16 -0.51 7.93
N ALA A 43 -0.54 -0.24 6.84
CA ALA A 43 -1.87 0.37 6.87
C ALA A 43 -2.90 -0.50 7.59
N ALA A 44 -2.74 -1.83 7.55
CA ALA A 44 -3.56 -2.78 8.31
C ALA A 44 -3.21 -2.83 9.80
N GLY A 45 -2.18 -2.12 10.26
CA GLY A 45 -1.78 -2.03 11.67
C GLY A 45 -0.63 -2.96 12.07
N ALA A 46 0.08 -3.57 11.10
CA ALA A 46 1.32 -4.31 11.40
C ALA A 46 2.41 -3.35 11.89
N GLN A 47 3.06 -3.70 13.00
CA GLN A 47 4.14 -2.88 13.60
C GLN A 47 5.53 -3.40 13.24
N GLN A 48 5.66 -4.68 12.95
CA GLN A 48 6.92 -5.33 12.56
C GLN A 48 6.75 -5.91 11.15
N VAL A 49 7.20 -5.16 10.15
CA VAL A 49 7.15 -5.58 8.75
C VAL A 49 8.56 -5.69 8.20
N VAL A 50 8.88 -6.85 7.65
CA VAL A 50 10.13 -7.11 6.91
C VAL A 50 9.80 -7.28 5.44
N THR A 51 10.42 -6.49 4.59
CA THR A 51 10.24 -6.57 3.13
C THR A 51 11.34 -7.43 2.50
N LEU A 52 10.97 -8.37 1.63
CA LEU A 52 11.92 -9.26 0.96
C LEU A 52 12.61 -8.58 -0.22
N ALA A 53 11.83 -8.07 -1.18
CA ALA A 53 12.39 -7.35 -2.32
C ALA A 53 12.91 -5.97 -1.87
N PRO A 54 14.13 -5.58 -2.28
CA PRO A 54 14.68 -4.25 -1.97
C PRO A 54 13.78 -3.12 -2.45
N ALA A 55 13.74 -2.02 -1.69
CA ALA A 55 12.86 -0.87 -1.99
C ALA A 55 13.28 -0.09 -3.25
N ASP A 56 14.54 -0.18 -3.65
CA ASP A 56 15.09 0.43 -4.86
C ASP A 56 14.94 -0.44 -6.12
N LEU A 57 14.36 -1.63 -5.98
CA LEU A 57 14.15 -2.53 -7.11
C LEU A 57 12.98 -2.03 -7.97
N ARG A 58 13.26 -1.73 -9.25
CA ARG A 58 12.27 -1.19 -10.17
C ARG A 58 11.17 -2.19 -10.52
N HIS A 59 11.50 -3.49 -10.57
CA HIS A 59 10.57 -4.59 -10.87
C HIS A 59 10.53 -5.61 -9.71
N PRO A 60 9.93 -5.26 -8.55
CA PRO A 60 9.97 -6.12 -7.36
C PRO A 60 9.27 -7.48 -7.55
N ALA A 61 8.36 -7.61 -8.52
CA ALA A 61 7.72 -8.88 -8.84
C ALA A 61 8.68 -9.94 -9.41
N GLU A 62 9.82 -9.52 -9.99
CA GLU A 62 10.86 -10.39 -10.55
C GLU A 62 11.91 -10.82 -9.52
N TYR A 63 11.79 -10.35 -8.27
CA TYR A 63 12.74 -10.68 -7.21
C TYR A 63 12.73 -12.18 -6.90
N GLU A 64 13.92 -12.79 -6.88
CA GLU A 64 14.12 -14.18 -6.51
C GLU A 64 14.60 -14.29 -5.05
N LEU A 65 14.03 -15.26 -4.31
CA LEU A 65 14.40 -15.52 -2.91
C LEU A 65 15.85 -15.95 -2.77
N LYS A 66 16.57 -15.28 -1.89
CA LYS A 66 17.93 -15.63 -1.46
C LYS A 66 17.88 -16.56 -0.23
N PRO A 67 18.97 -17.27 0.09
CA PRO A 67 19.05 -18.06 1.32
C PRO A 67 18.78 -17.25 2.59
N SER A 68 19.19 -15.96 2.63
CA SER A 68 18.91 -15.05 3.74
C SER A 68 17.41 -14.82 3.93
N ASP A 69 16.63 -14.78 2.85
CA ASP A 69 15.20 -14.53 2.92
C ASP A 69 14.46 -15.74 3.51
N ILE A 70 14.97 -16.94 3.21
CA ILE A 70 14.44 -18.18 3.85
C ILE A 70 14.62 -18.12 5.37
N ALA A 71 15.74 -17.57 5.86
CA ALA A 71 15.94 -17.39 7.30
C ALA A 71 14.93 -16.38 7.88
N VAL A 72 14.65 -15.28 7.17
CA VAL A 72 13.63 -14.31 7.58
C VAL A 72 12.24 -14.94 7.65
N LEU A 73 11.88 -15.76 6.67
CA LEU A 73 10.60 -16.47 6.63
C LEU A 73 10.44 -17.47 7.79
N GLN A 74 11.53 -17.97 8.35
CA GLN A 74 11.46 -18.91 9.48
C GLN A 74 10.81 -18.32 10.73
N ASP A 75 10.93 -17.04 10.91
CA ASP A 75 10.41 -16.29 12.09
C ASP A 75 9.13 -15.52 11.78
N ALA A 76 8.52 -15.73 10.61
CA ALA A 76 7.31 -15.02 10.20
C ALA A 76 6.05 -15.64 10.83
N ASP A 77 5.14 -14.80 11.30
CA ASP A 77 3.78 -15.17 11.71
C ASP A 77 2.78 -15.03 10.55
N LEU A 78 3.04 -14.09 9.66
CA LEU A 78 2.21 -13.77 8.50
C LEU A 78 3.07 -13.41 7.29
N ILE A 79 2.71 -13.92 6.12
CA ILE A 79 3.25 -13.51 4.82
C ILE A 79 2.16 -12.77 4.05
N VAL A 80 2.47 -11.56 3.55
CA VAL A 80 1.60 -10.78 2.65
C VAL A 80 2.24 -10.73 1.27
N TYR A 81 1.48 -11.13 0.24
CA TYR A 81 1.96 -11.27 -1.13
C TYR A 81 0.85 -10.99 -2.15
N THR A 82 1.20 -10.73 -3.41
CA THR A 82 0.22 -10.48 -4.48
C THR A 82 -0.13 -11.73 -5.30
N GLY A 83 0.78 -12.70 -5.38
CA GLY A 83 0.55 -13.98 -6.07
C GLY A 83 1.10 -14.03 -7.50
N PHE A 84 1.45 -12.89 -8.09
CA PHE A 84 2.09 -12.83 -9.41
C PHE A 84 3.64 -12.74 -9.33
N GLU A 85 4.20 -12.64 -8.13
CA GLU A 85 5.65 -12.61 -7.92
C GLU A 85 6.30 -13.95 -8.29
N THR A 86 7.47 -13.90 -8.89
CA THR A 86 8.27 -15.08 -9.22
C THR A 86 8.52 -16.00 -8.02
N MET A 87 8.63 -15.40 -6.83
CA MET A 87 8.85 -16.12 -5.57
C MET A 87 7.59 -16.79 -4.99
N ALA A 88 6.38 -16.49 -5.46
CA ALA A 88 5.12 -16.87 -4.80
C ALA A 88 5.00 -18.38 -4.51
N LYS A 89 5.41 -19.24 -5.47
CA LYS A 89 5.41 -20.71 -5.26
C LYS A 89 6.33 -21.14 -4.13
N ARG A 90 7.56 -20.61 -4.08
CA ARG A 90 8.54 -20.95 -3.03
C ARG A 90 8.09 -20.46 -1.66
N LEU A 91 7.40 -19.30 -1.60
CA LEU A 91 6.77 -18.81 -0.38
C LEU A 91 5.71 -19.77 0.11
N ALA A 92 4.82 -20.24 -0.77
CA ALA A 92 3.76 -21.18 -0.42
C ALA A 92 4.33 -22.51 0.12
N ASP A 93 5.36 -23.06 -0.52
CA ASP A 93 6.04 -24.28 -0.09
C ASP A 93 6.69 -24.11 1.29
N THR A 94 7.36 -22.97 1.52
CA THR A 94 8.00 -22.64 2.80
C THR A 94 6.96 -22.44 3.91
N ALA A 95 5.91 -21.67 3.64
CA ALA A 95 4.84 -21.39 4.58
C ALA A 95 4.06 -22.65 4.98
N GLY A 96 3.75 -23.52 4.00
CA GLY A 96 3.04 -24.77 4.24
C GLY A 96 3.78 -25.71 5.18
N SER A 97 5.10 -25.83 5.03
CA SER A 97 5.95 -26.66 5.89
C SER A 97 5.98 -26.19 7.35
N ARG A 98 5.74 -24.89 7.61
CA ARG A 98 5.83 -24.24 8.91
C ARG A 98 4.50 -23.76 9.47
N LYS A 99 3.39 -23.92 8.72
CA LYS A 99 2.06 -23.43 9.07
C LYS A 99 1.99 -21.91 9.25
N ILE A 100 2.80 -21.13 8.52
CA ILE A 100 2.77 -19.67 8.51
C ILE A 100 1.48 -19.24 7.79
N LYS A 101 0.78 -18.26 8.35
CA LYS A 101 -0.40 -17.69 7.69
C LYS A 101 0.04 -16.92 6.44
N MET A 102 -0.76 -17.00 5.38
CA MET A 102 -0.53 -16.26 4.14
C MET A 102 -1.78 -15.47 3.77
N VAL A 103 -1.61 -14.21 3.40
CA VAL A 103 -2.68 -13.37 2.86
C VAL A 103 -2.26 -12.88 1.48
N GLN A 104 -3.01 -13.31 0.47
CA GLN A 104 -2.89 -12.78 -0.88
C GLN A 104 -3.76 -11.54 -1.00
N ILE A 105 -3.19 -10.49 -1.61
CA ILE A 105 -3.87 -9.22 -1.83
C ILE A 105 -3.76 -8.79 -3.29
N ASP A 106 -4.67 -7.91 -3.71
CA ASP A 106 -4.60 -7.26 -5.00
C ASP A 106 -3.79 -5.96 -4.92
N ALA A 107 -3.27 -5.50 -6.07
CA ALA A 107 -2.33 -4.38 -6.16
C ALA A 107 -2.84 -3.29 -7.10
N ASP A 108 -3.81 -2.48 -6.63
CA ASP A 108 -4.22 -1.23 -7.28
C ASP A 108 -4.66 -0.18 -6.25
N TYR A 109 -4.73 1.09 -6.67
CA TYR A 109 -5.10 2.23 -5.82
C TYR A 109 -6.59 2.60 -5.88
N SER A 110 -7.48 1.69 -6.32
CA SER A 110 -8.90 1.90 -6.08
C SER A 110 -9.23 1.74 -4.59
N MET A 111 -10.13 2.57 -4.07
CA MET A 111 -10.55 2.43 -2.66
C MET A 111 -11.17 1.07 -2.37
N LYS A 112 -11.78 0.43 -3.37
CA LYS A 112 -12.32 -0.94 -3.25
C LYS A 112 -11.22 -1.95 -2.94
N THR A 113 -10.15 -1.96 -3.74
CA THR A 113 -9.02 -2.89 -3.57
C THR A 113 -8.24 -2.59 -2.31
N LEU A 114 -7.93 -1.31 -2.03
CA LEU A 114 -7.25 -0.91 -0.79
C LEU A 114 -8.03 -1.37 0.45
N GLN A 115 -9.35 -1.16 0.47
CA GLN A 115 -10.19 -1.60 1.59
C GLN A 115 -10.18 -3.11 1.76
N ALA A 116 -10.37 -3.88 0.68
CA ALA A 116 -10.40 -5.34 0.73
C ALA A 116 -9.05 -5.89 1.23
N SER A 117 -7.93 -5.42 0.68
CA SER A 117 -6.58 -5.86 1.03
C SER A 117 -6.22 -5.52 2.48
N ILE A 118 -6.43 -4.27 2.91
CA ILE A 118 -6.13 -3.83 4.27
C ILE A 118 -7.00 -4.59 5.30
N GLN A 119 -8.30 -4.77 5.03
CA GLN A 119 -9.18 -5.51 5.93
C GLN A 119 -8.83 -6.99 6.02
N ALA A 120 -8.43 -7.63 4.91
CA ALA A 120 -8.01 -9.03 4.91
C ALA A 120 -6.77 -9.25 5.80
N ILE A 121 -5.78 -8.37 5.72
CA ILE A 121 -4.59 -8.41 6.56
C ILE A 121 -4.96 -8.14 8.03
N ALA A 122 -5.75 -7.09 8.28
CA ALA A 122 -6.16 -6.69 9.64
C ALA A 122 -6.97 -7.78 10.35
N ALA A 123 -7.79 -8.54 9.63
CA ALA A 123 -8.54 -9.67 10.18
C ALA A 123 -7.61 -10.76 10.73
N VAL A 124 -6.46 -11.00 10.10
CA VAL A 124 -5.45 -11.96 10.58
C VAL A 124 -4.67 -11.42 11.75
N LEU A 125 -4.40 -10.10 11.77
CA LEU A 125 -3.62 -9.42 12.81
C LEU A 125 -4.45 -9.05 14.05
N GLY A 126 -5.79 -8.97 13.93
CA GLY A 126 -6.66 -8.46 14.99
C GLY A 126 -6.59 -6.93 15.16
N THR A 127 -6.32 -6.19 14.07
CA THR A 127 -6.01 -4.74 14.08
C THR A 127 -7.06 -3.92 13.33
N SER A 128 -8.33 -4.29 13.42
CA SER A 128 -9.43 -3.67 12.65
C SER A 128 -9.56 -2.16 12.88
N ASP A 129 -9.31 -1.67 14.09
CA ASP A 129 -9.42 -0.24 14.41
C ASP A 129 -8.31 0.58 13.72
N GLN A 130 -7.08 0.07 13.70
CA GLN A 130 -5.95 0.69 13.00
C GLN A 130 -6.20 0.72 11.49
N ALA A 131 -6.69 -0.40 10.94
CA ALA A 131 -7.07 -0.50 9.54
C ALA A 131 -8.16 0.51 9.17
N ALA A 132 -9.19 0.67 10.01
CA ALA A 132 -10.26 1.64 9.79
C ALA A 132 -9.73 3.09 9.79
N ALA A 133 -8.83 3.42 10.71
CA ALA A 133 -8.19 4.73 10.76
C ALA A 133 -7.35 5.01 9.50
N SER A 134 -6.55 4.05 9.05
CA SER A 134 -5.75 4.16 7.82
C SER A 134 -6.63 4.32 6.58
N LEU A 135 -7.68 3.52 6.46
CA LEU A 135 -8.64 3.61 5.35
C LEU A 135 -9.36 4.96 5.32
N LYS A 136 -9.70 5.50 6.50
CA LYS A 136 -10.29 6.84 6.59
C LYS A 136 -9.30 7.90 6.09
N ALA A 137 -8.05 7.85 6.50
CA ALA A 137 -7.03 8.81 6.07
C ALA A 137 -6.79 8.78 4.54
N LEU A 138 -6.74 7.58 3.95
CA LEU A 138 -6.62 7.42 2.49
C LEU A 138 -7.83 7.98 1.76
N ARG A 139 -9.04 7.71 2.24
CA ARG A 139 -10.28 8.22 1.66
C ARG A 139 -10.36 9.75 1.75
N ASP A 140 -10.09 10.31 2.93
CA ASP A 140 -10.10 11.75 3.16
C ASP A 140 -9.11 12.47 2.22
N TYR A 141 -7.94 11.87 1.99
CA TYR A 141 -6.93 12.41 1.07
C TYR A 141 -7.43 12.39 -0.39
N LEU A 142 -7.97 11.27 -0.86
CA LEU A 142 -8.51 11.16 -2.21
C LEU A 142 -9.71 12.08 -2.44
N ASP A 143 -10.57 12.25 -1.44
CA ASP A 143 -11.69 13.20 -1.49
C ASP A 143 -11.19 14.64 -1.62
N GLY A 144 -10.15 15.01 -0.87
CA GLY A 144 -9.48 16.31 -0.97
C GLY A 144 -8.87 16.52 -2.35
N TRP A 145 -8.16 15.53 -2.86
CA TRP A 145 -7.55 15.60 -4.21
C TRP A 145 -8.61 15.76 -5.31
N ARG A 146 -9.71 14.98 -5.25
CA ARG A 146 -10.85 15.16 -6.16
C ARG A 146 -11.47 16.57 -6.08
N ALA A 147 -11.56 17.15 -4.89
CA ALA A 147 -12.06 18.50 -4.72
C ALA A 147 -11.15 19.55 -5.38
N GLU A 148 -9.82 19.39 -5.26
CA GLU A 148 -8.84 20.23 -5.95
C GLU A 148 -8.95 20.11 -7.49
N LEU A 149 -9.09 18.87 -8.01
CA LEU A 149 -9.28 18.65 -9.45
C LEU A 149 -10.56 19.33 -9.97
N ARG A 150 -11.65 19.31 -9.19
CA ARG A 150 -12.88 20.05 -9.55
C ARG A 150 -12.67 21.55 -9.53
N ALA A 151 -12.02 22.09 -8.50
CA ALA A 151 -11.76 23.50 -8.38
C ALA A 151 -10.84 24.06 -9.48
N SER A 152 -9.90 23.25 -9.95
CA SER A 152 -8.97 23.60 -11.04
C SER A 152 -9.54 23.34 -12.46
N GLY A 153 -10.73 22.74 -12.57
CA GLY A 153 -11.33 22.39 -13.86
C GLY A 153 -10.68 21.17 -14.55
N VAL A 154 -9.87 20.39 -13.81
CA VAL A 154 -9.19 19.19 -14.34
C VAL A 154 -10.05 17.93 -14.16
N TYR A 155 -11.00 17.94 -13.22
CA TYR A 155 -11.92 16.81 -13.04
C TYR A 155 -12.67 16.47 -14.32
N GLY A 156 -12.66 15.19 -14.72
CA GLY A 156 -13.25 14.73 -15.97
C GLY A 156 -12.36 14.88 -17.20
N ALA A 157 -11.14 15.42 -17.04
CA ALA A 157 -10.21 15.58 -18.15
C ALA A 157 -9.95 14.25 -18.86
N PRO A 158 -9.92 14.21 -20.23
CA PRO A 158 -9.65 13.00 -20.99
C PRO A 158 -8.17 12.65 -20.92
N ILE A 159 -7.87 11.36 -20.68
CA ILE A 159 -6.51 10.86 -20.53
C ILE A 159 -6.23 9.59 -21.34
N LEU A 160 -4.96 9.40 -21.72
CA LEU A 160 -4.37 8.08 -21.93
C LEU A 160 -3.64 7.68 -20.65
N VAL A 161 -3.80 6.45 -20.23
CA VAL A 161 -3.28 6.00 -18.93
C VAL A 161 -2.62 4.63 -19.02
N HIS A 162 -1.51 4.47 -18.31
CA HIS A 162 -0.90 3.16 -18.10
C HIS A 162 -1.82 2.27 -17.26
N VAL A 163 -1.96 1.00 -17.62
CA VAL A 163 -2.90 0.04 -16.97
C VAL A 163 -2.74 -0.01 -15.44
N PHE A 164 -1.54 0.17 -14.91
CA PHE A 164 -1.31 0.16 -13.45
C PHE A 164 -1.75 1.46 -12.75
N GLN A 165 -1.98 2.53 -13.49
CA GLN A 165 -2.46 3.80 -12.96
C GLN A 165 -3.96 4.03 -13.23
N GLU A 166 -4.57 3.20 -14.09
CA GLU A 166 -5.98 3.33 -14.47
C GLU A 166 -6.91 3.37 -13.23
N PRO A 167 -6.80 2.44 -12.24
CA PRO A 167 -7.70 2.44 -11.09
C PRO A 167 -7.64 3.73 -10.25
N LEU A 168 -6.44 4.30 -10.07
CA LEU A 168 -6.28 5.58 -9.38
C LEU A 168 -6.87 6.74 -10.17
N MET A 169 -6.64 6.78 -11.47
CA MET A 169 -7.16 7.86 -12.32
C MET A 169 -8.69 7.82 -12.42
N GLU A 170 -9.30 6.64 -12.49
CA GLU A 170 -10.76 6.49 -12.41
C GLU A 170 -11.31 6.91 -11.04
N GLU A 171 -10.63 6.51 -9.96
CA GLU A 171 -10.98 6.92 -8.59
C GLU A 171 -10.94 8.45 -8.43
N LEU A 172 -10.00 9.12 -9.09
CA LEU A 172 -9.89 10.59 -9.10
C LEU A 172 -10.88 11.28 -10.04
N GLY A 173 -11.57 10.53 -10.90
CA GLY A 173 -12.62 11.01 -11.78
C GLY A 173 -12.15 11.53 -13.12
N PHE A 174 -11.00 11.06 -13.63
CA PHE A 174 -10.57 11.30 -15.01
C PHE A 174 -11.41 10.49 -16.00
N THR A 175 -11.43 10.94 -17.25
CA THR A 175 -12.10 10.22 -18.35
C THR A 175 -11.06 9.45 -19.16
N VAL A 176 -10.97 8.14 -18.96
CA VAL A 176 -10.04 7.28 -19.69
C VAL A 176 -10.48 7.14 -21.15
N LYS A 177 -9.63 7.55 -22.08
CA LYS A 177 -9.81 7.44 -23.53
C LYS A 177 -9.06 6.27 -24.15
N GLY A 178 -8.05 5.76 -23.44
CA GLY A 178 -7.31 4.58 -23.81
C GLY A 178 -6.32 4.18 -22.74
N VAL A 179 -6.06 2.89 -22.70
CA VAL A 179 -5.14 2.26 -21.73
C VAL A 179 -3.97 1.67 -22.50
N PHE A 180 -2.76 1.75 -21.93
CA PHE A 180 -1.55 1.20 -22.52
C PHE A 180 -0.67 0.48 -21.46
N GLY A 181 0.36 -0.23 -21.93
CA GLY A 181 1.23 -1.02 -21.06
C GLY A 181 0.53 -2.32 -20.58
N PRO A 182 1.20 -3.16 -19.75
CA PRO A 182 2.62 -3.07 -19.38
C PRO A 182 3.57 -3.52 -20.50
N ALA A 183 3.07 -4.18 -21.54
CA ALA A 183 3.87 -4.55 -22.71
C ALA A 183 4.21 -3.31 -23.58
N PRO A 184 5.34 -3.33 -24.30
CA PRO A 184 5.65 -2.28 -25.26
C PRO A 184 4.53 -2.10 -26.28
N LEU A 185 4.25 -0.83 -26.65
CA LEU A 185 3.21 -0.47 -27.62
C LEU A 185 3.60 -0.92 -29.04
N GLU A 186 2.70 -1.61 -29.70
CA GLU A 186 2.82 -1.92 -31.13
C GLU A 186 2.34 -0.76 -32.01
N ALA A 187 2.70 -0.74 -33.28
CA ALA A 187 2.35 0.34 -34.22
C ALA A 187 0.82 0.55 -34.35
N THR A 188 0.05 -0.51 -34.26
CA THR A 188 -1.43 -0.47 -34.27
C THR A 188 -1.99 0.23 -33.04
N ASP A 189 -1.41 -0.03 -31.86
CA ASP A 189 -1.83 0.60 -30.60
C ASP A 189 -1.47 2.08 -30.60
N ILE A 190 -0.25 2.42 -31.03
CA ILE A 190 0.19 3.81 -31.17
C ILE A 190 -0.77 4.57 -32.07
N THR A 191 -1.12 4.01 -33.24
CA THR A 191 -2.05 4.65 -34.20
C THR A 191 -3.42 4.89 -33.58
N LYS A 192 -3.97 3.88 -32.87
CA LYS A 192 -5.29 3.95 -32.24
C LYS A 192 -5.31 4.98 -31.10
N LEU A 193 -4.30 4.95 -30.23
CA LEU A 193 -4.22 5.82 -29.07
C LEU A 193 -3.91 7.27 -29.47
N SER A 194 -3.05 7.48 -30.46
CA SER A 194 -2.72 8.82 -30.96
C SER A 194 -3.87 9.53 -31.67
N ALA A 195 -4.89 8.80 -32.10
CA ALA A 195 -6.11 9.39 -32.66
C ALA A 195 -7.05 9.99 -31.58
N GLN A 196 -6.78 9.72 -30.29
CA GLN A 196 -7.58 10.23 -29.17
C GLN A 196 -7.20 11.69 -28.87
N LYS A 197 -8.22 12.50 -28.57
CA LYS A 197 -8.02 13.85 -28.04
C LYS A 197 -7.97 13.76 -26.53
N VAL A 198 -6.81 14.04 -25.96
CA VAL A 198 -6.56 13.92 -24.52
C VAL A 198 -5.79 15.12 -23.97
N ASP A 199 -5.99 15.41 -22.70
CA ASP A 199 -5.33 16.49 -21.99
C ASP A 199 -4.06 15.98 -21.27
N TYR A 200 -4.02 14.67 -20.93
CA TYR A 200 -2.88 14.07 -20.26
C TYR A 200 -2.55 12.69 -20.81
N ILE A 201 -1.25 12.36 -20.71
CA ILE A 201 -0.72 11.00 -20.80
C ILE A 201 -0.14 10.67 -19.42
N ILE A 202 -0.70 9.65 -18.76
CA ILE A 202 -0.27 9.21 -17.44
C ILE A 202 0.45 7.88 -17.57
N ASP A 203 1.75 7.89 -17.34
CA ASP A 203 2.61 6.70 -17.39
C ASP A 203 2.87 6.14 -15.98
N ASN A 204 3.53 4.99 -15.93
CA ASN A 204 3.93 4.35 -14.69
C ASN A 204 5.46 4.30 -14.59
N TRP A 205 6.03 4.94 -13.58
CA TRP A 205 7.47 5.03 -13.37
C TRP A 205 8.16 3.65 -13.25
N HIS A 206 7.47 2.67 -12.65
CA HIS A 206 8.02 1.31 -12.49
C HIS A 206 7.99 0.50 -13.79
N ASN A 207 7.19 0.90 -14.78
CA ASN A 207 7.07 0.23 -16.07
C ASN A 207 6.70 1.25 -17.15
N GLU A 208 7.67 2.08 -17.54
CA GLU A 208 7.44 3.15 -18.52
C GLU A 208 7.15 2.60 -19.92
N ALA A 209 6.05 3.05 -20.53
CA ALA A 209 5.62 2.64 -21.86
C ALA A 209 5.12 3.78 -22.74
N ALA A 210 5.03 5.01 -22.23
CA ALA A 210 4.44 6.15 -22.96
C ALA A 210 5.33 6.77 -24.04
N ALA A 211 6.62 6.45 -24.12
CA ALA A 211 7.55 7.15 -25.02
C ALA A 211 7.04 7.31 -26.47
N PRO A 212 6.47 6.29 -27.17
CA PRO A 212 5.94 6.44 -28.51
C PRO A 212 4.72 7.38 -28.59
N LEU A 213 3.91 7.45 -27.50
CA LEU A 213 2.75 8.34 -27.43
C LEU A 213 3.15 9.80 -27.26
N LEU A 214 4.24 10.07 -26.54
CA LEU A 214 4.78 11.44 -26.37
C LEU A 214 5.28 12.03 -27.69
N GLU A 215 5.71 11.18 -28.63
CA GLU A 215 6.12 11.61 -29.97
C GLU A 215 4.91 11.92 -30.87
N THR A 216 3.80 11.23 -30.70
CA THR A 216 2.64 11.26 -31.61
C THR A 216 1.46 12.09 -31.12
N VAL A 217 1.20 12.12 -29.81
CA VAL A 217 0.12 12.91 -29.21
C VAL A 217 0.66 14.29 -28.79
N LYS A 218 0.29 15.32 -29.56
CA LYS A 218 0.78 16.69 -29.31
C LYS A 218 -0.18 17.47 -28.41
N GLY A 219 0.39 18.25 -27.49
CA GLY A 219 -0.35 19.14 -26.61
C GLY A 219 -0.92 18.50 -25.35
N ALA A 220 -0.81 17.20 -25.18
CA ALA A 220 -1.12 16.54 -23.91
C ALA A 220 0.01 16.77 -22.90
N ARG A 221 -0.35 17.02 -21.64
CA ARG A 221 0.59 17.07 -20.52
C ARG A 221 0.99 15.66 -20.11
N PHE A 222 2.21 15.51 -19.63
CA PHE A 222 2.77 14.22 -19.24
C PHE A 222 3.04 14.16 -17.74
N ALA A 223 2.62 13.06 -17.09
CA ALA A 223 3.04 12.68 -15.74
C ALA A 223 3.41 11.20 -15.70
N SER A 224 4.49 10.88 -14.97
CA SER A 224 4.88 9.51 -14.65
C SER A 224 4.68 9.30 -13.16
N LEU A 225 3.69 8.48 -12.80
CA LEU A 225 3.27 8.20 -11.42
C LEU A 225 3.92 6.91 -10.91
N ILE A 226 4.04 6.79 -9.60
CA ILE A 226 4.56 5.58 -8.97
C ILE A 226 3.40 4.68 -8.51
N ASN A 227 3.58 3.37 -8.54
CA ASN A 227 2.59 2.43 -8.00
C ASN A 227 3.10 1.61 -6.81
N PHE A 228 4.38 1.79 -6.42
CA PHE A 228 4.95 1.18 -5.22
C PHE A 228 5.71 2.24 -4.41
N PRO A 229 5.70 2.16 -3.07
CA PRO A 229 6.63 2.93 -2.26
C PRO A 229 8.08 2.59 -2.58
N GLY A 230 8.98 3.55 -2.38
CA GLY A 230 10.43 3.44 -2.62
C GLY A 230 11.01 4.70 -3.25
N PRO A 231 10.57 5.09 -4.46
CA PRO A 231 11.01 6.34 -5.07
C PRO A 231 10.77 7.55 -4.17
N ASP A 232 11.68 8.51 -4.23
CA ASP A 232 11.61 9.80 -3.51
C ASP A 232 11.39 9.67 -1.99
N GLY A 233 11.77 8.52 -1.41
CA GLY A 233 11.66 8.25 0.02
C GLY A 233 10.24 7.90 0.49
N THR A 234 9.34 7.58 -0.42
CA THR A 234 7.99 7.12 -0.09
C THR A 234 8.02 5.78 0.65
N VAL A 235 7.22 5.63 1.70
CA VAL A 235 7.17 4.42 2.54
C VAL A 235 5.75 3.90 2.70
N THR A 236 4.76 4.78 2.82
CA THR A 236 3.37 4.43 3.06
C THR A 236 2.52 4.62 1.80
N LEU A 237 1.31 4.04 1.80
CA LEU A 237 0.34 4.28 0.73
C LEU A 237 -0.01 5.77 0.57
N LEU A 238 -0.09 6.48 1.69
CA LEU A 238 -0.39 7.92 1.68
C LEU A 238 0.78 8.74 1.10
N ASP A 239 2.03 8.31 1.32
CA ASP A 239 3.19 8.98 0.72
C ASP A 239 3.18 8.83 -0.80
N VAL A 240 2.83 7.64 -1.32
CA VAL A 240 2.66 7.41 -2.75
C VAL A 240 1.58 8.33 -3.33
N LEU A 241 0.40 8.40 -2.69
CA LEU A 241 -0.67 9.29 -3.17
C LEU A 241 -0.27 10.77 -3.15
N LYS A 242 0.52 11.21 -2.17
CA LYS A 242 1.04 12.59 -2.11
C LYS A 242 2.05 12.86 -3.20
N ASP A 243 2.99 11.94 -3.40
CA ASP A 243 4.00 12.04 -4.46
C ASP A 243 3.35 12.08 -5.85
N ASP A 244 2.40 11.18 -6.12
CA ASP A 244 1.65 11.16 -7.36
C ASP A 244 0.81 12.43 -7.58
N HIS A 245 0.24 12.98 -6.51
CA HIS A 245 -0.47 14.26 -6.58
C HIS A 245 0.47 15.41 -6.99
N ASP A 246 1.66 15.46 -6.42
CA ASP A 246 2.66 16.47 -6.76
C ASP A 246 3.20 16.30 -8.19
N ARG A 247 3.45 15.05 -8.62
CA ARG A 247 3.83 14.71 -10.01
C ARG A 247 2.75 15.12 -11.00
N LEU A 248 1.48 14.88 -10.71
CA LEU A 248 0.37 15.28 -11.57
C LEU A 248 0.23 16.81 -11.65
N LYS A 249 0.42 17.53 -10.54
CA LYS A 249 0.47 19.01 -10.53
C LYS A 249 1.63 19.57 -11.35
N ALA A 250 2.76 18.90 -11.35
CA ALA A 250 3.96 19.27 -12.09
C ALA A 250 3.90 18.87 -13.58
N ALA A 251 2.85 18.18 -14.04
CA ALA A 251 2.70 17.69 -15.41
C ALA A 251 2.87 18.80 -16.45
N ARG A 252 3.69 18.55 -17.47
CA ARG A 252 4.10 19.50 -18.51
C ARG A 252 3.62 19.09 -19.89
#